data_9897d1be2b2eb02406a5a40d0bfc2366
#
_entry.id   9897d1be2b2eb02406a5a40d0bfc2366
#
_cell.length_a   1.000
_cell.length_b   1.000
_cell.length_c   1.000
_cell.angle_alpha   90.00
_cell.angle_beta   90.00
_cell.angle_gamma   90.00
#
_symmetry.space_group_name_H-M   'P 1'
#
loop_
_entity.id
_entity.type
_entity.pdbx_description
1 polymer ?
#
loop_
_entity_poly.entity_id
_entity_poly.type
_entity_poly.pdbx_seq_one_letter_code
_entity_poly.pdbx_strand_id
1 'polypeptide(L)'
;VPALERKWWTLIVVCTAIFMLLLDITVVNVALPDIQRSLHSSFSDLQWVVDAYALTLAAFLLTSGVVGDMFGRREVFAIGLGVFSLSSLVCGFSVNPLMLNLARAVQGVGGAIMFATSLALIAGAFHGRDRGTAFGVFGAVTGAAMAVGPLIGGAITSGIGWRWIFFVNVPIGVFAIALTLTQVVESKDPDRRRIDWAGFISFSVSLFMLLFALVRGNTSGWASPQIVGLFAGAALFMAVFLVAETHQAAPMLDLSLFRRPAMIGVSICAFALSASLFALFLYLTLYIQDDLGYSPLGAGLRFLPITLLSFMVAPIAGKLTGRIQARYLLGSGLVLVGVGQLLMATTHPDSSWTQLLPGFIVGGAGIGMVNPVLASSAVAVVIPRRSGMASGANSTFRQVGIATGIAGLGAVFQSQIVHRTVATLSATSTGRLITSRGGSRLDLALTAGQVQTVARSSQLPHAAGAALLDAYRMGFSATFNELMVIGGVVALVGAVLSYGLVRQRDFVASGIAAAQPARQLQRVKPQPVVGEAVVPVSLTAGVSGNQD
;
A
#
# COMPACT_ATOMS: atom_id res chain seq x y z
N VAL A 1 -37.09 -7.19 -2.75
CA VAL A 1 -35.78 -6.88 -2.16
C VAL A 1 -35.63 -5.38 -2.27
N PRO A 2 -35.46 -4.60 -1.17
CA PRO A 2 -35.25 -3.18 -1.25
C PRO A 2 -34.02 -2.91 -2.12
N ALA A 3 -34.13 -1.93 -3.03
CA ALA A 3 -33.02 -1.53 -3.90
C ALA A 3 -31.82 -1.11 -3.04
N LEU A 4 -30.65 -1.64 -3.33
CA LEU A 4 -29.44 -1.33 -2.58
C LEU A 4 -29.16 0.20 -2.70
N GLU A 5 -28.93 0.90 -1.59
CA GLU A 5 -28.62 2.32 -1.64
C GLU A 5 -27.32 2.56 -2.42
N ARG A 6 -27.25 3.65 -3.20
CA ARG A 6 -26.11 3.98 -4.07
C ARG A 6 -24.75 3.96 -3.38
N LYS A 7 -24.70 4.29 -2.07
CA LYS A 7 -23.44 4.22 -1.30
C LYS A 7 -22.86 2.81 -1.24
N TRP A 8 -23.69 1.77 -1.14
CA TRP A 8 -23.22 0.37 -1.11
C TRP A 8 -22.72 -0.09 -2.47
N TRP A 9 -23.32 0.39 -3.56
CA TRP A 9 -22.78 0.15 -4.90
C TRP A 9 -21.40 0.79 -5.08
N THR A 10 -21.19 2.01 -4.53
CA THR A 10 -19.85 2.62 -4.50
C THR A 10 -18.84 1.73 -3.79
N LEU A 11 -19.20 1.16 -2.64
CA LEU A 11 -18.32 0.26 -1.90
C LEU A 11 -18.00 -1.02 -2.69
N ILE A 12 -19.02 -1.65 -3.30
CA ILE A 12 -18.84 -2.86 -4.11
C ILE A 12 -17.87 -2.60 -5.27
N VAL A 13 -18.10 -1.53 -6.03
CA VAL A 13 -17.27 -1.18 -7.19
C VAL A 13 -15.83 -0.89 -6.77
N VAL A 14 -15.64 -0.07 -5.73
CA VAL A 14 -14.31 0.26 -5.22
C VAL A 14 -13.59 -0.99 -4.69
N CYS A 15 -14.28 -1.83 -3.93
CA CYS A 15 -13.71 -3.08 -3.41
C CYS A 15 -13.34 -4.06 -4.55
N THR A 16 -14.18 -4.18 -5.59
CA THR A 16 -13.89 -5.00 -6.77
C THR A 16 -12.64 -4.48 -7.50
N ALA A 17 -12.54 -3.18 -7.70
CA ALA A 17 -11.40 -2.56 -8.37
C ALA A 17 -10.09 -2.73 -7.59
N ILE A 18 -10.12 -2.53 -6.27
CA ILE A 18 -8.93 -2.71 -5.41
C ILE A 18 -8.56 -4.19 -5.28
N PHE A 19 -9.54 -5.08 -5.21
CA PHE A 19 -9.29 -6.53 -5.25
C PHE A 19 -8.57 -6.91 -6.53
N MET A 20 -9.06 -6.47 -7.69
CA MET A 20 -8.45 -6.71 -9.01
C MET A 20 -7.02 -6.16 -9.08
N LEU A 21 -6.79 -4.94 -8.62
CA LEU A 21 -5.48 -4.29 -8.61
C LEU A 21 -4.45 -5.04 -7.74
N LEU A 22 -4.83 -5.42 -6.52
CA LEU A 22 -3.93 -6.11 -5.60
C LEU A 22 -3.72 -7.57 -6.00
N LEU A 23 -4.74 -8.19 -6.57
CA LEU A 23 -4.65 -9.52 -7.16
C LEU A 23 -3.61 -9.53 -8.30
N ASP A 24 -3.67 -8.56 -9.21
CA ASP A 24 -2.73 -8.41 -10.33
C ASP A 24 -1.27 -8.35 -9.85
N ILE A 25 -0.99 -7.60 -8.77
CA ILE A 25 0.36 -7.53 -8.19
C ILE A 25 0.87 -8.91 -7.73
N THR A 26 0.00 -9.71 -7.13
CA THR A 26 0.41 -10.98 -6.51
C THR A 26 0.43 -12.15 -7.49
N VAL A 27 -0.52 -12.17 -8.43
CA VAL A 27 -0.66 -13.24 -9.44
C VAL A 27 0.49 -13.23 -10.44
N VAL A 28 0.96 -12.04 -10.85
CA VAL A 28 2.08 -11.91 -11.80
C VAL A 28 3.35 -12.57 -11.28
N ASN A 29 3.65 -12.45 -9.97
CA ASN A 29 4.84 -13.07 -9.38
C ASN A 29 4.85 -14.59 -9.55
N VAL A 30 3.68 -15.25 -9.44
CA VAL A 30 3.54 -16.70 -9.65
C VAL A 30 3.74 -17.09 -11.11
N ALA A 31 3.37 -16.21 -12.04
CA ALA A 31 3.45 -16.45 -13.48
C ALA A 31 4.83 -16.16 -14.09
N LEU A 32 5.75 -15.51 -13.37
CA LEU A 32 7.07 -15.12 -13.91
C LEU A 32 7.85 -16.25 -14.59
N PRO A 33 7.93 -17.48 -14.04
CA PRO A 33 8.65 -18.58 -14.70
C PRO A 33 8.02 -18.97 -16.04
N ASP A 34 6.69 -18.92 -16.14
CA ASP A 34 5.97 -19.25 -17.40
C ASP A 34 6.11 -18.13 -18.43
N ILE A 35 6.09 -16.87 -18.00
CA ILE A 35 6.38 -15.71 -18.83
C ILE A 35 7.80 -15.82 -19.39
N GLN A 36 8.78 -16.18 -18.54
CA GLN A 36 10.17 -16.37 -18.96
C GLN A 36 10.30 -17.38 -20.08
N ARG A 37 9.70 -18.56 -19.89
CA ARG A 37 9.75 -19.63 -20.89
C ARG A 37 9.03 -19.25 -22.19
N SER A 38 7.88 -18.61 -22.08
CA SER A 38 7.03 -18.28 -23.23
C SER A 38 7.56 -17.13 -24.08
N LEU A 39 8.16 -16.10 -23.47
CA LEU A 39 8.69 -14.92 -24.16
C LEU A 39 10.22 -14.97 -24.35
N HIS A 40 10.89 -16.06 -23.95
CA HIS A 40 12.36 -16.21 -23.96
C HIS A 40 13.06 -15.02 -23.25
N SER A 41 12.48 -14.56 -22.12
CA SER A 41 12.90 -13.37 -21.41
C SER A 41 14.17 -13.60 -20.60
N SER A 42 15.04 -12.59 -20.54
CA SER A 42 16.14 -12.57 -19.56
C SER A 42 15.59 -12.36 -18.13
N PHE A 43 16.40 -12.65 -17.12
CA PHE A 43 16.04 -12.36 -15.73
C PHE A 43 15.78 -10.86 -15.49
N SER A 44 16.55 -9.99 -16.15
CA SER A 44 16.34 -8.54 -16.09
C SER A 44 14.99 -8.11 -16.67
N ASP A 45 14.54 -8.74 -17.77
CA ASP A 45 13.24 -8.44 -18.37
C ASP A 45 12.09 -8.80 -17.42
N LEU A 46 12.22 -9.93 -16.71
CA LEU A 46 11.23 -10.35 -15.69
C LEU A 46 11.15 -9.39 -14.51
N GLN A 47 12.30 -8.89 -14.05
CA GLN A 47 12.29 -7.84 -13.03
C GLN A 47 11.50 -6.63 -13.50
N TRP A 48 11.70 -6.19 -14.76
CA TRP A 48 10.96 -5.08 -15.32
C TRP A 48 9.44 -5.32 -15.43
N VAL A 49 8.97 -6.56 -15.59
CA VAL A 49 7.51 -6.86 -15.56
C VAL A 49 6.88 -6.41 -14.24
N VAL A 50 7.57 -6.56 -13.12
CA VAL A 50 7.10 -6.17 -11.79
C VAL A 50 7.43 -4.71 -11.50
N ASP A 51 8.69 -4.31 -11.74
CA ASP A 51 9.22 -2.99 -11.40
C ASP A 51 8.52 -1.86 -12.16
N ALA A 52 8.28 -2.02 -13.47
CA ALA A 52 7.62 -1.00 -14.29
C ALA A 52 6.24 -0.64 -13.75
N TYR A 53 5.46 -1.64 -13.38
CA TYR A 53 4.14 -1.46 -12.75
C TYR A 53 4.26 -0.77 -11.39
N ALA A 54 5.11 -1.28 -10.50
CA ALA A 54 5.25 -0.76 -9.15
C ALA A 54 5.76 0.68 -9.11
N LEU A 55 6.74 1.01 -9.97
CA LEU A 55 7.33 2.34 -10.08
C LEU A 55 6.31 3.36 -10.58
N THR A 56 5.58 3.05 -11.65
CA THR A 56 4.59 3.98 -12.21
C THR A 56 3.38 4.11 -11.28
N LEU A 57 2.90 3.01 -10.70
CA LEU A 57 1.85 3.07 -9.68
C LEU A 57 2.24 4.03 -8.56
N ALA A 58 3.43 3.86 -7.98
CA ALA A 58 3.88 4.67 -6.86
C ALA A 58 4.09 6.15 -7.26
N ALA A 59 4.73 6.41 -8.40
CA ALA A 59 5.04 7.76 -8.87
C ALA A 59 3.79 8.61 -9.13
N PHE A 60 2.69 7.99 -9.55
CA PHE A 60 1.46 8.70 -9.93
C PHE A 60 0.37 8.72 -8.86
N LEU A 61 0.56 8.06 -7.69
CA LEU A 61 -0.47 7.98 -6.64
C LEU A 61 -0.95 9.33 -6.13
N LEU A 62 -0.04 10.22 -5.72
CA LEU A 62 -0.40 11.55 -5.19
C LEU A 62 -1.10 12.38 -6.26
N THR A 63 -0.51 12.42 -7.42
CA THR A 63 -1.02 13.19 -8.56
C THR A 63 -2.41 12.73 -8.98
N SER A 64 -2.62 11.42 -9.05
CA SER A 64 -3.93 10.84 -9.38
C SER A 64 -5.01 11.22 -8.37
N GLY A 65 -4.66 11.33 -7.08
CA GLY A 65 -5.55 11.80 -6.03
C GLY A 65 -5.98 13.24 -6.24
N VAL A 66 -5.04 14.13 -6.57
CA VAL A 66 -5.30 15.54 -6.87
C VAL A 66 -6.15 15.69 -8.14
N VAL A 67 -5.79 14.96 -9.20
CA VAL A 67 -6.57 14.96 -10.46
C VAL A 67 -8.01 14.50 -10.20
N GLY A 68 -8.22 13.48 -9.36
CA GLY A 68 -9.55 13.03 -8.96
C GLY A 68 -10.36 14.10 -8.21
N ASP A 69 -9.72 14.84 -7.31
CA ASP A 69 -10.39 15.93 -6.59
C ASP A 69 -10.80 17.08 -7.53
N MET A 70 -9.99 17.38 -8.57
CA MET A 70 -10.22 18.49 -9.50
C MET A 70 -11.26 18.18 -10.60
N PHE A 71 -11.15 17.03 -11.23
CA PHE A 71 -11.95 16.69 -12.42
C PHE A 71 -13.20 15.88 -12.10
N GLY A 72 -13.26 15.27 -10.93
CA GLY A 72 -14.34 14.40 -10.49
C GLY A 72 -13.84 12.99 -10.22
N ARG A 73 -14.13 12.51 -9.01
CA ARG A 73 -13.60 11.24 -8.51
C ARG A 73 -14.16 10.04 -9.26
N ARG A 74 -15.46 10.08 -9.63
CA ARG A 74 -16.12 9.02 -10.39
C ARG A 74 -15.54 8.90 -11.79
N GLU A 75 -15.44 10.03 -12.50
CA GLU A 75 -14.95 10.05 -13.88
C GLU A 75 -13.48 9.63 -13.94
N VAL A 76 -12.63 10.18 -13.07
CA VAL A 76 -11.20 9.85 -13.00
C VAL A 76 -11.01 8.39 -12.59
N PHE A 77 -11.80 7.87 -11.64
CA PHE A 77 -11.78 6.45 -11.28
C PHE A 77 -12.16 5.53 -12.46
N ALA A 78 -13.20 5.89 -13.22
CA ALA A 78 -13.62 5.16 -14.42
C ALA A 78 -12.53 5.17 -15.51
N ILE A 79 -11.84 6.31 -15.69
CA ILE A 79 -10.67 6.41 -16.59
C ILE A 79 -9.55 5.48 -16.09
N GLY A 80 -9.26 5.48 -14.80
CA GLY A 80 -8.26 4.57 -14.19
C GLY A 80 -8.57 3.10 -14.46
N LEU A 81 -9.83 2.69 -14.27
CA LEU A 81 -10.32 1.35 -14.62
C LEU A 81 -10.13 1.03 -16.11
N GLY A 82 -10.43 2.00 -16.98
CA GLY A 82 -10.27 1.87 -18.43
C GLY A 82 -8.81 1.69 -18.83
N VAL A 83 -7.91 2.54 -18.32
CA VAL A 83 -6.46 2.45 -18.55
C VAL A 83 -5.92 1.13 -18.03
N PHE A 84 -6.29 0.72 -16.82
CA PHE A 84 -5.86 -0.55 -16.21
C PHE A 84 -6.32 -1.75 -17.04
N SER A 85 -7.59 -1.80 -17.42
CA SER A 85 -8.17 -2.92 -18.17
C SER A 85 -7.63 -3.02 -19.59
N LEU A 86 -7.48 -1.88 -20.28
CA LEU A 86 -6.93 -1.85 -21.63
C LEU A 86 -5.45 -2.24 -21.65
N SER A 87 -4.65 -1.72 -20.73
CA SER A 87 -3.24 -2.11 -20.62
C SER A 87 -3.10 -3.58 -20.19
N SER A 88 -4.00 -4.09 -19.33
CA SER A 88 -4.06 -5.52 -19.01
C SER A 88 -4.35 -6.38 -20.24
N LEU A 89 -5.27 -5.94 -21.09
CA LEU A 89 -5.53 -6.61 -22.39
C LEU A 89 -4.26 -6.65 -23.24
N VAL A 90 -3.53 -5.54 -23.34
CA VAL A 90 -2.24 -5.48 -24.07
C VAL A 90 -1.19 -6.39 -23.44
N CYS A 91 -1.10 -6.49 -22.10
CA CYS A 91 -0.23 -7.44 -21.40
C CYS A 91 -0.54 -8.88 -21.83
N GLY A 92 -1.83 -9.27 -21.91
CA GLY A 92 -2.25 -10.61 -22.32
C GLY A 92 -1.89 -10.96 -23.77
N PHE A 93 -1.85 -9.96 -24.67
CA PHE A 93 -1.43 -10.11 -26.06
C PHE A 93 0.07 -9.90 -26.31
N SER A 94 0.87 -9.67 -25.27
CA SER A 94 2.30 -9.41 -25.45
C SER A 94 3.04 -10.58 -26.12
N VAL A 95 3.85 -10.23 -27.12
CA VAL A 95 4.65 -11.18 -27.92
C VAL A 95 6.14 -11.10 -27.61
N ASN A 96 6.56 -10.07 -26.87
CA ASN A 96 7.93 -9.88 -26.42
C ASN A 96 7.99 -9.20 -25.06
N PRO A 97 9.13 -9.26 -24.34
CA PRO A 97 9.26 -8.67 -23.01
C PRO A 97 9.07 -7.15 -22.98
N LEU A 98 9.54 -6.43 -23.99
CA LEU A 98 9.43 -4.98 -24.06
C LEU A 98 7.97 -4.52 -24.10
N MET A 99 7.15 -5.17 -24.95
CA MET A 99 5.71 -4.88 -25.04
C MET A 99 5.03 -5.12 -23.69
N LEU A 100 5.36 -6.22 -23.02
CA LEU A 100 4.82 -6.54 -21.70
C LEU A 100 5.22 -5.47 -20.67
N ASN A 101 6.48 -5.09 -20.61
CA ASN A 101 7.01 -4.11 -19.66
C ASN A 101 6.40 -2.72 -19.86
N LEU A 102 6.25 -2.27 -21.10
CA LEU A 102 5.60 -0.98 -21.40
C LEU A 102 4.12 -1.01 -21.06
N ALA A 103 3.42 -2.10 -21.37
CA ALA A 103 2.02 -2.27 -21.00
C ALA A 103 1.84 -2.29 -19.47
N ARG A 104 2.76 -2.93 -18.73
CA ARG A 104 2.81 -2.92 -17.27
C ARG A 104 3.02 -1.51 -16.70
N ALA A 105 3.91 -0.71 -17.30
CA ALA A 105 4.08 0.68 -16.90
C ALA A 105 2.78 1.49 -17.02
N VAL A 106 2.05 1.34 -18.14
CA VAL A 106 0.77 2.01 -18.35
C VAL A 106 -0.30 1.47 -17.39
N GLN A 107 -0.30 0.16 -17.14
CA GLN A 107 -1.21 -0.48 -16.19
C GLN A 107 -0.99 0.05 -14.76
N GLY A 108 0.24 0.31 -14.36
CA GLY A 108 0.59 0.93 -13.08
C GLY A 108 0.02 2.35 -12.93
N VAL A 109 0.01 3.15 -14.01
CA VAL A 109 -0.67 4.47 -14.00
C VAL A 109 -2.17 4.31 -13.76
N GLY A 110 -2.83 3.38 -14.47
CA GLY A 110 -4.25 3.06 -14.25
C GLY A 110 -4.52 2.64 -12.80
N GLY A 111 -3.64 1.78 -12.25
CA GLY A 111 -3.68 1.35 -10.86
C GLY A 111 -3.55 2.50 -9.86
N ALA A 112 -2.64 3.46 -10.11
CA ALA A 112 -2.47 4.66 -9.28
C ALA A 112 -3.75 5.50 -9.22
N ILE A 113 -4.38 5.72 -10.37
CA ILE A 113 -5.64 6.46 -10.47
C ILE A 113 -6.75 5.76 -9.67
N MET A 114 -6.92 4.46 -9.87
CA MET A 114 -7.91 3.67 -9.15
C MET A 114 -7.68 3.71 -7.63
N PHE A 115 -6.45 3.48 -7.19
CA PHE A 115 -6.12 3.38 -5.76
C PHE A 115 -6.30 4.72 -5.05
N ALA A 116 -5.78 5.82 -5.63
CA ALA A 116 -5.85 7.15 -5.02
C ALA A 116 -7.30 7.67 -4.90
N THR A 117 -8.13 7.42 -5.92
CA THR A 117 -9.53 7.88 -5.93
C THR A 117 -10.47 6.99 -5.09
N SER A 118 -10.11 5.72 -4.86
CA SER A 118 -10.92 4.75 -4.11
C SER A 118 -11.27 5.21 -2.70
N LEU A 119 -10.28 5.61 -1.91
CA LEU A 119 -10.51 6.08 -0.54
C LEU A 119 -11.34 7.37 -0.50
N ALA A 120 -11.14 8.25 -1.50
CA ALA A 120 -11.89 9.49 -1.63
C ALA A 120 -13.37 9.24 -1.99
N LEU A 121 -13.65 8.26 -2.86
CA LEU A 121 -15.02 7.83 -3.20
C LEU A 121 -15.74 7.25 -1.98
N ILE A 122 -15.09 6.37 -1.23
CA ILE A 122 -15.65 5.83 0.02
C ILE A 122 -15.92 6.96 1.03
N ALA A 123 -14.93 7.87 1.20
CA ALA A 123 -15.06 8.99 2.15
C ALA A 123 -16.19 9.94 1.77
N GLY A 124 -16.45 10.14 0.48
CA GLY A 124 -17.55 10.95 -0.03
C GLY A 124 -18.93 10.29 0.06
N ALA A 125 -18.99 8.96 -0.11
CA ALA A 125 -20.25 8.22 -0.10
C ALA A 125 -20.74 7.85 1.31
N PHE A 126 -19.83 7.69 2.28
CA PHE A 126 -20.16 7.18 3.61
C PHE A 126 -19.89 8.20 4.72
N HIS A 127 -20.89 8.43 5.57
CA HIS A 127 -20.85 9.35 6.69
C HIS A 127 -21.26 8.65 7.99
N GLY A 128 -20.94 9.23 9.13
CA GLY A 128 -21.33 8.72 10.43
C GLY A 128 -20.84 7.29 10.70
N ARG A 129 -21.74 6.44 11.19
CA ARG A 129 -21.45 5.05 11.59
C ARG A 129 -21.08 4.15 10.42
N ASP A 130 -21.69 4.35 9.25
CA ASP A 130 -21.47 3.51 8.07
C ASP A 130 -20.06 3.70 7.48
N ARG A 131 -19.41 4.85 7.74
CA ARG A 131 -18.05 5.13 7.29
C ARG A 131 -17.05 4.11 7.86
N GLY A 132 -17.14 3.80 9.16
CA GLY A 132 -16.28 2.81 9.80
C GLY A 132 -16.47 1.41 9.20
N THR A 133 -17.72 1.03 8.91
CA THR A 133 -18.03 -0.24 8.26
C THR A 133 -17.45 -0.30 6.84
N ALA A 134 -17.60 0.77 6.05
CA ALA A 134 -17.09 0.83 4.68
C ALA A 134 -15.56 0.71 4.62
N PHE A 135 -14.83 1.45 5.46
CA PHE A 135 -13.37 1.32 5.55
C PHE A 135 -12.93 -0.03 6.12
N GLY A 136 -13.73 -0.62 7.02
CA GLY A 136 -13.51 -1.98 7.53
C GLY A 136 -13.59 -3.02 6.42
N VAL A 137 -14.62 -2.96 5.56
CA VAL A 137 -14.79 -3.85 4.41
C VAL A 137 -13.67 -3.63 3.39
N PHE A 138 -13.32 -2.36 3.10
CA PHE A 138 -12.18 -2.04 2.23
C PHE A 138 -10.87 -2.65 2.72
N GLY A 139 -10.57 -2.52 4.03
CA GLY A 139 -9.38 -3.11 4.64
C GLY A 139 -9.39 -4.64 4.59
N ALA A 140 -10.54 -5.27 4.81
CA ALA A 140 -10.72 -6.71 4.71
C ALA A 140 -10.46 -7.22 3.27
N VAL A 141 -11.03 -6.55 2.27
CA VAL A 141 -10.84 -6.89 0.85
C VAL A 141 -9.37 -6.72 0.44
N THR A 142 -8.71 -5.66 0.91
CA THR A 142 -7.27 -5.45 0.69
C THR A 142 -6.44 -6.63 1.21
N GLY A 143 -6.72 -7.10 2.43
CA GLY A 143 -6.04 -8.25 3.01
C GLY A 143 -6.34 -9.56 2.26
N ALA A 144 -7.61 -9.79 1.91
CA ALA A 144 -8.04 -10.97 1.18
C ALA A 144 -7.40 -11.08 -0.21
N ALA A 145 -7.31 -9.98 -0.95
CA ALA A 145 -6.71 -9.95 -2.29
C ALA A 145 -5.25 -10.42 -2.28
N MET A 146 -4.48 -9.99 -1.28
CA MET A 146 -3.08 -10.38 -1.15
C MET A 146 -2.91 -11.87 -0.82
N ALA A 147 -3.84 -12.42 -0.02
CA ALA A 147 -3.79 -13.83 0.37
C ALA A 147 -4.19 -14.80 -0.74
N VAL A 148 -5.25 -14.44 -1.45
CA VAL A 148 -5.85 -15.32 -2.47
C VAL A 148 -5.07 -15.24 -3.79
N GLY A 149 -4.27 -14.18 -3.99
CA GLY A 149 -3.52 -13.94 -5.21
C GLY A 149 -2.66 -15.12 -5.67
N PRO A 150 -1.77 -15.66 -4.85
CA PRO A 150 -0.94 -16.81 -5.25
C PRO A 150 -1.78 -18.06 -5.61
N LEU A 151 -2.92 -18.28 -4.94
CA LEU A 151 -3.83 -19.39 -5.23
C LEU A 151 -4.49 -19.24 -6.61
N ILE A 152 -5.08 -18.08 -6.86
CA ILE A 152 -5.73 -17.77 -8.14
C ILE A 152 -4.68 -17.76 -9.27
N GLY A 153 -3.53 -17.13 -9.03
CA GLY A 153 -2.42 -17.07 -9.99
C GLY A 153 -1.91 -18.45 -10.37
N GLY A 154 -1.67 -19.31 -9.38
CA GLY A 154 -1.26 -20.69 -9.61
C GLY A 154 -2.30 -21.49 -10.38
N ALA A 155 -3.58 -21.39 -10.02
CA ALA A 155 -4.67 -22.07 -10.70
C ALA A 155 -4.84 -21.64 -12.17
N ILE A 156 -4.80 -20.33 -12.42
CA ILE A 156 -4.91 -19.79 -13.79
C ILE A 156 -3.68 -20.17 -14.62
N THR A 157 -2.47 -19.96 -14.09
CA THR A 157 -1.23 -20.18 -14.83
C THR A 157 -1.04 -21.64 -15.19
N SER A 158 -1.30 -22.56 -14.27
CA SER A 158 -1.18 -24.00 -14.50
C SER A 158 -2.34 -24.60 -15.31
N GLY A 159 -3.55 -24.02 -15.22
CA GLY A 159 -4.74 -24.56 -15.88
C GLY A 159 -4.92 -24.12 -17.33
N ILE A 160 -4.80 -22.81 -17.59
CA ILE A 160 -5.13 -22.20 -18.90
C ILE A 160 -4.01 -21.30 -19.46
N GLY A 161 -2.95 -21.04 -18.67
CA GLY A 161 -1.77 -20.29 -19.07
C GLY A 161 -1.70 -18.88 -18.53
N TRP A 162 -0.46 -18.35 -18.45
CA TRP A 162 -0.15 -17.08 -17.81
C TRP A 162 -0.85 -15.84 -18.40
N ARG A 163 -1.18 -15.85 -19.70
CA ARG A 163 -1.86 -14.72 -20.35
C ARG A 163 -3.23 -14.42 -19.75
N TRP A 164 -3.91 -15.45 -19.25
CA TRP A 164 -5.23 -15.32 -18.65
C TRP A 164 -5.24 -14.57 -17.33
N ILE A 165 -4.10 -14.45 -16.63
CA ILE A 165 -4.00 -13.59 -15.45
C ILE A 165 -4.30 -12.11 -15.79
N PHE A 166 -3.99 -11.70 -17.02
CA PHE A 166 -4.29 -10.37 -17.53
C PHE A 166 -5.68 -10.26 -18.14
N PHE A 167 -6.09 -11.27 -18.92
CA PHE A 167 -7.40 -11.24 -19.57
C PHE A 167 -8.57 -11.25 -18.59
N VAL A 168 -8.44 -11.86 -17.42
CA VAL A 168 -9.51 -11.87 -16.39
C VAL A 168 -9.85 -10.46 -15.87
N ASN A 169 -8.91 -9.53 -15.92
CA ASN A 169 -9.12 -8.15 -15.49
C ASN A 169 -10.05 -7.39 -16.46
N VAL A 170 -10.12 -7.79 -17.72
CA VAL A 170 -10.90 -7.06 -18.74
C VAL A 170 -12.41 -7.13 -18.48
N PRO A 171 -13.06 -8.31 -18.36
CA PRO A 171 -14.49 -8.38 -18.07
C PRO A 171 -14.84 -7.76 -16.71
N ILE A 172 -13.98 -7.93 -15.69
CA ILE A 172 -14.18 -7.32 -14.37
C ILE A 172 -14.12 -5.80 -14.49
N GLY A 173 -13.14 -5.26 -15.23
CA GLY A 173 -12.98 -3.84 -15.45
C GLY A 173 -14.15 -3.21 -16.22
N VAL A 174 -14.61 -3.86 -17.29
CA VAL A 174 -15.78 -3.40 -18.05
C VAL A 174 -17.02 -3.34 -17.17
N PHE A 175 -17.27 -4.39 -16.38
CA PHE A 175 -18.38 -4.41 -15.43
C PHE A 175 -18.24 -3.32 -14.35
N ALA A 176 -17.04 -3.15 -13.78
CA ALA A 176 -16.77 -2.12 -12.80
C ALA A 176 -16.95 -0.71 -13.38
N ILE A 177 -16.54 -0.44 -14.64
CA ILE A 177 -16.78 0.85 -15.32
C ILE A 177 -18.28 1.09 -15.48
N ALA A 178 -19.03 0.12 -15.98
CA ALA A 178 -20.47 0.25 -16.16
C ALA A 178 -21.18 0.58 -14.83
N LEU A 179 -20.84 -0.13 -13.75
CA LEU A 179 -21.38 0.16 -12.43
C LEU A 179 -20.91 1.53 -11.89
N THR A 180 -19.66 1.91 -12.12
CA THR A 180 -19.14 3.21 -11.71
C THR A 180 -19.96 4.33 -12.33
N LEU A 181 -20.15 4.30 -13.64
CA LEU A 181 -20.84 5.36 -14.37
C LEU A 181 -22.35 5.43 -14.04
N THR A 182 -22.97 4.31 -13.70
CA THR A 182 -24.43 4.25 -13.45
C THR A 182 -24.81 4.41 -11.98
N GLN A 183 -24.01 3.91 -11.04
CA GLN A 183 -24.38 3.82 -9.62
C GLN A 183 -23.59 4.78 -8.71
N VAL A 184 -22.35 5.12 -9.07
CA VAL A 184 -21.52 5.99 -8.23
C VAL A 184 -21.91 7.46 -8.44
N VAL A 185 -22.08 8.17 -7.33
CA VAL A 185 -22.40 9.61 -7.37
C VAL A 185 -21.11 10.39 -7.56
N GLU A 186 -21.12 11.35 -8.50
CA GLU A 186 -19.97 12.21 -8.73
C GLU A 186 -19.71 13.15 -7.55
N SER A 187 -18.43 13.29 -7.20
CA SER A 187 -17.98 14.25 -6.20
C SER A 187 -16.69 14.92 -6.67
N LYS A 188 -16.70 16.24 -6.72
CA LYS A 188 -15.55 17.03 -7.14
C LYS A 188 -15.43 18.29 -6.29
N ASP A 189 -14.25 18.88 -6.26
CA ASP A 189 -14.09 20.21 -5.68
C ASP A 189 -14.74 21.26 -6.63
N PRO A 190 -15.70 22.06 -6.16
CA PRO A 190 -16.33 23.10 -6.97
C PRO A 190 -15.35 24.20 -7.37
N ASP A 191 -14.31 24.45 -6.57
CA ASP A 191 -13.28 25.44 -6.86
C ASP A 191 -12.23 24.83 -7.79
N ARG A 192 -12.54 24.76 -9.11
CA ARG A 192 -11.60 24.28 -10.14
C ARG A 192 -10.30 25.08 -10.09
N ARG A 193 -9.22 24.43 -9.65
CA ARG A 193 -7.87 24.97 -9.64
C ARG A 193 -7.17 24.61 -10.96
N ARG A 194 -6.17 25.42 -11.33
CA ARG A 194 -5.28 25.05 -12.45
C ARG A 194 -4.38 23.89 -12.00
N ILE A 195 -4.09 22.99 -12.93
CA ILE A 195 -3.15 21.89 -12.67
C ILE A 195 -1.76 22.51 -12.42
N ASP A 196 -1.15 22.11 -11.31
CA ASP A 196 0.25 22.39 -11.03
C ASP A 196 1.14 21.41 -11.79
N TRP A 197 1.42 21.71 -13.06
CA TRP A 197 2.29 20.87 -13.88
C TRP A 197 3.73 20.78 -13.35
N ALA A 198 4.23 21.85 -12.73
CA ALA A 198 5.58 21.85 -12.15
C ALA A 198 5.66 20.91 -10.94
N GLY A 199 4.70 21.02 -10.00
CA GLY A 199 4.60 20.11 -8.88
C GLY A 199 4.36 18.66 -9.32
N PHE A 200 3.44 18.47 -10.29
CA PHE A 200 3.14 17.16 -10.86
C PHE A 200 4.39 16.44 -11.42
N ILE A 201 5.10 17.10 -12.33
CA ILE A 201 6.25 16.48 -13.00
C ILE A 201 7.40 16.28 -12.02
N SER A 202 7.74 17.32 -11.25
CA SER A 202 8.88 17.25 -10.33
C SER A 202 8.67 16.20 -9.24
N PHE A 203 7.48 16.10 -8.64
CA PHE A 203 7.17 15.07 -7.64
C PHE A 203 7.22 13.67 -8.25
N SER A 204 6.54 13.45 -9.38
CA SER A 204 6.50 12.11 -10.01
C SER A 204 7.89 11.65 -10.44
N VAL A 205 8.72 12.53 -11.02
CA VAL A 205 10.11 12.21 -11.41
C VAL A 205 10.96 11.93 -10.18
N SER A 206 10.86 12.76 -9.14
CA SER A 206 11.58 12.56 -7.88
C SER A 206 11.27 11.19 -7.27
N LEU A 207 9.99 10.88 -7.15
CA LEU A 207 9.55 9.62 -6.54
C LEU A 207 9.92 8.41 -7.39
N PHE A 208 9.80 8.52 -8.72
CA PHE A 208 10.26 7.48 -9.64
C PHE A 208 11.76 7.20 -9.47
N MET A 209 12.60 8.25 -9.48
CA MET A 209 14.05 8.10 -9.32
C MET A 209 14.41 7.52 -7.96
N LEU A 210 13.75 7.97 -6.88
CA LEU A 210 13.95 7.44 -5.52
C LEU A 210 13.64 5.94 -5.46
N LEU A 211 12.46 5.55 -5.92
CA LEU A 211 12.03 4.16 -5.87
C LEU A 211 12.87 3.27 -6.79
N PHE A 212 13.25 3.77 -7.97
CA PHE A 212 14.13 3.05 -8.88
C PHE A 212 15.53 2.84 -8.28
N ALA A 213 16.08 3.85 -7.60
CA ALA A 213 17.33 3.71 -6.86
C ALA A 213 17.23 2.65 -5.76
N LEU A 214 16.13 2.66 -4.98
CA LEU A 214 15.90 1.67 -3.93
C LEU A 214 15.77 0.24 -4.48
N VAL A 215 15.00 0.04 -5.55
CA VAL A 215 14.81 -1.28 -6.17
C VAL A 215 16.11 -1.82 -6.74
N ARG A 216 16.92 -0.97 -7.41
CA ARG A 216 18.15 -1.37 -8.09
C ARG A 216 19.40 -1.32 -7.22
N GLY A 217 19.34 -0.70 -6.04
CA GLY A 217 20.49 -0.50 -5.16
C GLY A 217 21.23 -1.78 -4.81
N ASN A 218 20.49 -2.85 -4.49
CA ASN A 218 21.08 -4.15 -4.14
C ASN A 218 21.72 -4.87 -5.34
N THR A 219 21.21 -4.69 -6.57
CA THR A 219 21.71 -5.37 -7.77
C THR A 219 22.82 -4.60 -8.46
N SER A 220 22.71 -3.26 -8.52
CA SER A 220 23.69 -2.39 -9.21
C SER A 220 24.79 -1.88 -8.29
N GLY A 221 24.67 -2.11 -6.97
CA GLY A 221 25.58 -1.59 -5.95
C GLY A 221 25.22 -0.16 -5.51
N TRP A 222 25.07 0.02 -4.20
CA TRP A 222 24.65 1.30 -3.58
C TRP A 222 25.57 2.48 -3.88
N ALA A 223 26.88 2.23 -4.06
CA ALA A 223 27.87 3.25 -4.38
C ALA A 223 28.09 3.44 -5.89
N SER A 224 27.35 2.76 -6.76
CA SER A 224 27.50 2.91 -8.21
C SER A 224 27.08 4.32 -8.65
N PRO A 225 27.77 4.90 -9.67
CA PRO A 225 27.42 6.23 -10.17
C PRO A 225 25.97 6.36 -10.61
N GLN A 226 25.37 5.27 -11.10
CA GLN A 226 23.97 5.22 -11.49
C GLN A 226 23.05 5.42 -10.27
N ILE A 227 23.26 4.66 -9.19
CA ILE A 227 22.41 4.72 -7.99
C ILE A 227 22.59 6.05 -7.25
N VAL A 228 23.85 6.52 -7.12
CA VAL A 228 24.14 7.84 -6.52
C VAL A 228 23.51 8.96 -7.37
N GLY A 229 23.61 8.88 -8.71
CA GLY A 229 22.96 9.84 -9.62
C GLY A 229 21.43 9.84 -9.50
N LEU A 230 20.80 8.67 -9.33
CA LEU A 230 19.37 8.57 -9.09
C LEU A 230 18.95 9.20 -7.77
N PHE A 231 19.69 8.97 -6.66
CA PHE A 231 19.40 9.62 -5.38
C PHE A 231 19.61 11.14 -5.45
N ALA A 232 20.69 11.60 -6.11
CA ALA A 232 20.93 13.03 -6.31
C ALA A 232 19.83 13.67 -7.17
N GLY A 233 19.41 13.02 -8.24
CA GLY A 233 18.29 13.45 -9.07
C GLY A 233 16.98 13.47 -8.31
N ALA A 234 16.68 12.43 -7.52
CA ALA A 234 15.50 12.39 -6.67
C ALA A 234 15.47 13.56 -5.68
N ALA A 235 16.60 13.84 -5.01
CA ALA A 235 16.72 14.96 -4.09
C ALA A 235 16.57 16.33 -4.80
N LEU A 236 17.16 16.49 -5.99
CA LEU A 236 17.03 17.70 -6.79
C LEU A 236 15.57 17.95 -7.19
N PHE A 237 14.90 16.95 -7.78
CA PHE A 237 13.50 17.09 -8.21
C PHE A 237 12.55 17.26 -7.02
N MET A 238 12.85 16.67 -5.85
CA MET A 238 12.13 16.94 -4.61
C MET A 238 12.31 18.38 -4.14
N ALA A 239 13.52 18.93 -4.21
CA ALA A 239 13.76 20.33 -3.90
C ALA A 239 13.00 21.27 -4.87
N VAL A 240 13.01 20.97 -6.18
CA VAL A 240 12.22 21.71 -7.18
C VAL A 240 10.72 21.64 -6.85
N PHE A 241 10.21 20.46 -6.50
CA PHE A 241 8.82 20.28 -6.05
C PHE A 241 8.50 21.16 -4.84
N LEU A 242 9.29 21.09 -3.78
CA LEU A 242 9.05 21.87 -2.56
C LEU A 242 9.09 23.39 -2.83
N VAL A 243 10.01 23.84 -3.68
CA VAL A 243 10.08 25.26 -4.09
C VAL A 243 8.85 25.64 -4.92
N ALA A 244 8.44 24.83 -5.89
CA ALA A 244 7.24 25.07 -6.68
C ALA A 244 6.01 25.18 -5.79
N GLU A 245 5.78 24.23 -4.87
CA GLU A 245 4.65 24.20 -3.95
C GLU A 245 4.58 25.43 -3.02
N THR A 246 5.73 26.01 -2.65
CA THR A 246 5.76 27.21 -1.80
C THR A 246 5.47 28.51 -2.54
N HIS A 247 5.65 28.54 -3.87
CA HIS A 247 5.46 29.74 -4.70
C HIS A 247 4.17 29.73 -5.51
N GLN A 248 3.48 28.58 -5.63
CA GLN A 248 2.25 28.47 -6.39
C GLN A 248 1.03 28.93 -5.60
N ALA A 249 0.12 29.67 -6.27
CA ALA A 249 -1.15 30.12 -5.70
C ALA A 249 -2.14 28.94 -5.46
N ALA A 250 -1.99 27.84 -6.19
CA ALA A 250 -2.81 26.64 -6.06
C ALA A 250 -1.93 25.39 -6.04
N PRO A 251 -1.23 25.12 -4.91
CA PRO A 251 -0.31 24.00 -4.79
C PRO A 251 -1.04 22.65 -4.92
N MET A 252 -0.36 21.65 -5.51
CA MET A 252 -0.85 20.27 -5.62
C MET A 252 -0.95 19.61 -4.23
N LEU A 253 0.06 19.84 -3.38
CA LEU A 253 0.13 19.32 -2.02
C LEU A 253 0.21 20.50 -1.03
N ASP A 254 -0.78 20.62 -0.19
CA ASP A 254 -0.76 21.62 0.88
C ASP A 254 0.27 21.22 1.96
N LEU A 255 1.49 21.75 1.84
CA LEU A 255 2.58 21.47 2.77
C LEU A 255 2.25 21.87 4.23
N SER A 256 1.27 22.77 4.43
CA SER A 256 0.83 23.17 5.78
C SER A 256 0.20 21.99 6.55
N LEU A 257 -0.28 20.95 5.85
CA LEU A 257 -0.81 19.73 6.47
C LEU A 257 0.25 18.98 7.26
N PHE A 258 1.51 19.05 6.86
CA PHE A 258 2.62 18.43 7.59
C PHE A 258 3.00 19.21 8.86
N ARG A 259 2.44 20.39 9.10
CA ARG A 259 2.50 21.05 10.40
C ARG A 259 1.54 20.43 11.41
N ARG A 260 0.56 19.64 10.97
CA ARG A 260 -0.35 18.91 11.86
C ARG A 260 0.29 17.59 12.26
N PRO A 261 0.56 17.34 13.57
CA PRO A 261 1.17 16.10 14.03
C PRO A 261 0.42 14.84 13.58
N ALA A 262 -0.91 14.89 13.48
CA ALA A 262 -1.69 13.74 13.02
C ALA A 262 -1.37 13.34 11.56
N MET A 263 -1.11 14.30 10.66
CA MET A 263 -0.72 13.97 9.27
C MET A 263 0.62 13.25 9.24
N ILE A 264 1.60 13.73 10.00
CA ILE A 264 2.91 13.10 10.13
C ILE A 264 2.75 11.69 10.73
N GLY A 265 1.98 11.56 11.82
CA GLY A 265 1.76 10.28 12.50
C GLY A 265 1.09 9.24 11.62
N VAL A 266 0.08 9.62 10.84
CA VAL A 266 -0.61 8.74 9.87
C VAL A 266 0.34 8.34 8.73
N SER A 267 1.16 9.26 8.22
CA SER A 267 2.15 8.98 7.17
C SER A 267 3.25 8.03 7.67
N ILE A 268 3.76 8.24 8.89
CA ILE A 268 4.74 7.35 9.53
C ILE A 268 4.13 5.96 9.77
N CYS A 269 2.87 5.89 10.21
CA CYS A 269 2.17 4.62 10.38
C CYS A 269 2.04 3.86 9.05
N ALA A 270 1.71 4.56 7.97
CA ALA A 270 1.65 3.99 6.62
C ALA A 270 3.00 3.45 6.16
N PHE A 271 4.06 4.24 6.36
CA PHE A 271 5.44 3.86 6.06
C PHE A 271 5.89 2.65 6.89
N ALA A 272 5.76 2.72 8.22
CA ALA A 272 6.23 1.69 9.15
C ALA A 272 5.53 0.34 8.94
N LEU A 273 4.19 0.34 8.78
CA LEU A 273 3.44 -0.87 8.45
C LEU A 273 3.96 -1.50 7.16
N SER A 274 4.19 -0.68 6.14
CA SER A 274 4.58 -1.17 4.82
C SER A 274 6.03 -1.63 4.79
N ALA A 275 6.94 -0.89 5.40
CA ALA A 275 8.36 -1.24 5.46
C ALA A 275 8.62 -2.50 6.31
N SER A 276 7.85 -2.67 7.39
CA SER A 276 8.00 -3.84 8.27
C SER A 276 7.37 -5.09 7.70
N LEU A 277 6.15 -5.00 7.18
CA LEU A 277 5.33 -6.17 6.85
C LEU A 277 5.49 -6.64 5.41
N PHE A 278 5.30 -5.72 4.43
CA PHE A 278 5.24 -6.12 3.03
C PHE A 278 6.60 -6.62 2.51
N ALA A 279 7.69 -6.03 2.99
CA ALA A 279 9.02 -6.52 2.68
C ALA A 279 9.26 -7.93 3.24
N LEU A 280 8.70 -8.23 4.41
CA LEU A 280 8.87 -9.55 5.05
C LEU A 280 8.02 -10.65 4.42
N PHE A 281 6.92 -10.34 3.74
CA PHE A 281 6.15 -11.36 3.01
C PHE A 281 7.00 -12.09 1.96
N LEU A 282 7.95 -11.41 1.32
CA LEU A 282 8.89 -12.04 0.40
C LEU A 282 9.71 -13.13 1.12
N TYR A 283 10.33 -12.78 2.26
CA TYR A 283 11.19 -13.70 3.00
C TYR A 283 10.41 -14.84 3.68
N LEU A 284 9.18 -14.57 4.13
CA LEU A 284 8.25 -15.61 4.60
C LEU A 284 7.91 -16.60 3.48
N THR A 285 7.71 -16.10 2.26
CA THR A 285 7.43 -16.95 1.09
C THR A 285 8.65 -17.83 0.77
N LEU A 286 9.85 -17.24 0.74
CA LEU A 286 11.11 -17.98 0.53
C LEU A 286 11.32 -19.02 1.63
N TYR A 287 11.10 -18.68 2.90
CA TYR A 287 11.20 -19.63 4.01
C TYR A 287 10.26 -20.82 3.83
N ILE A 288 8.97 -20.57 3.52
CA ILE A 288 8.00 -21.65 3.39
C ILE A 288 8.23 -22.48 2.11
N GLN A 289 8.66 -21.87 0.99
CA GLN A 289 8.84 -22.58 -0.27
C GLN A 289 10.22 -23.21 -0.41
N ASP A 290 11.28 -22.46 -0.15
CA ASP A 290 12.65 -22.89 -0.44
C ASP A 290 13.28 -23.64 0.73
N ASP A 291 13.03 -23.23 1.97
CA ASP A 291 13.59 -23.86 3.15
C ASP A 291 12.74 -25.04 3.63
N LEU A 292 11.43 -24.83 3.78
CA LEU A 292 10.49 -25.89 4.20
C LEU A 292 10.01 -26.79 3.06
N GLY A 293 10.27 -26.43 1.79
CA GLY A 293 10.00 -27.26 0.60
C GLY A 293 8.52 -27.35 0.19
N TYR A 294 7.67 -26.42 0.63
CA TYR A 294 6.26 -26.41 0.24
C TYR A 294 6.05 -25.84 -1.17
N SER A 295 5.10 -26.42 -1.91
CA SER A 295 4.66 -25.87 -3.19
C SER A 295 4.07 -24.45 -3.03
N PRO A 296 4.02 -23.63 -4.09
CA PRO A 296 3.38 -22.29 -4.03
C PRO A 296 1.97 -22.31 -3.47
N LEU A 297 1.16 -23.32 -3.86
CA LEU A 297 -0.17 -23.54 -3.29
C LEU A 297 -0.11 -23.88 -1.79
N GLY A 298 0.83 -24.75 -1.42
CA GLY A 298 1.07 -25.10 -0.03
C GLY A 298 1.48 -23.91 0.82
N ALA A 299 2.30 -23.00 0.31
CA ALA A 299 2.67 -21.75 0.96
C ALA A 299 1.46 -20.81 1.12
N GLY A 300 0.66 -20.63 0.05
CA GLY A 300 -0.57 -19.84 0.10
C GLY A 300 -1.55 -20.33 1.17
N LEU A 301 -1.75 -21.64 1.30
CA LEU A 301 -2.59 -22.20 2.36
C LEU A 301 -2.08 -21.91 3.77
N ARG A 302 -0.75 -21.83 3.94
CA ARG A 302 -0.12 -21.53 5.24
C ARG A 302 -0.19 -20.06 5.62
N PHE A 303 -0.42 -19.16 4.65
CA PHE A 303 -0.71 -17.76 4.92
C PHE A 303 -2.18 -17.51 5.32
N LEU A 304 -3.09 -18.49 5.20
CA LEU A 304 -4.49 -18.32 5.58
C LEU A 304 -4.69 -17.83 7.03
N PRO A 305 -3.97 -18.31 8.05
CA PRO A 305 -4.17 -17.83 9.42
C PRO A 305 -3.98 -16.31 9.57
N ILE A 306 -2.93 -15.74 9.01
CA ILE A 306 -2.66 -14.29 9.10
C ILE A 306 -3.70 -13.48 8.32
N THR A 307 -4.12 -13.97 7.16
CA THR A 307 -5.05 -13.27 6.28
C THR A 307 -6.50 -13.38 6.73
N LEU A 308 -6.95 -14.56 7.17
CA LEU A 308 -8.29 -14.75 7.73
C LEU A 308 -8.48 -13.88 9.00
N LEU A 309 -7.48 -13.85 9.86
CA LEU A 309 -7.59 -13.04 11.07
C LEU A 309 -7.58 -11.55 10.75
N SER A 310 -6.75 -11.10 9.80
CA SER A 310 -6.78 -9.72 9.30
C SER A 310 -8.16 -9.39 8.71
N PHE A 311 -8.75 -10.29 7.92
CA PHE A 311 -10.08 -10.12 7.34
C PHE A 311 -11.18 -10.03 8.41
N MET A 312 -11.12 -10.85 9.46
CA MET A 312 -12.11 -10.86 10.54
C MET A 312 -11.99 -9.63 11.46
N VAL A 313 -10.78 -9.17 11.74
CA VAL A 313 -10.51 -8.02 12.62
C VAL A 313 -10.81 -6.68 11.94
N ALA A 314 -10.58 -6.56 10.63
CA ALA A 314 -10.72 -5.30 9.92
C ALA A 314 -12.12 -4.64 10.04
N PRO A 315 -13.25 -5.33 9.88
CA PRO A 315 -14.57 -4.74 10.08
C PRO A 315 -14.82 -4.31 11.54
N ILE A 316 -14.26 -5.04 12.50
CA ILE A 316 -14.36 -4.71 13.93
C ILE A 316 -13.60 -3.42 14.21
N ALA A 317 -12.36 -3.32 13.74
CA ALA A 317 -11.53 -2.13 13.87
C ALA A 317 -12.17 -0.91 13.18
N GLY A 318 -12.74 -1.09 11.98
CA GLY A 318 -13.49 -0.05 11.29
C GLY A 318 -14.65 0.50 12.11
N LYS A 319 -15.45 -0.37 12.74
CA LYS A 319 -16.55 0.04 13.65
C LYS A 319 -16.04 0.73 14.91
N LEU A 320 -14.89 0.33 15.43
CA LEU A 320 -14.28 0.92 16.62
C LEU A 320 -13.72 2.32 16.37
N THR A 321 -13.39 2.68 15.12
CA THR A 321 -12.86 4.02 14.77
C THR A 321 -13.79 5.16 15.18
N GLY A 322 -15.10 4.92 15.27
CA GLY A 322 -16.08 5.90 15.77
C GLY A 322 -16.17 6.01 17.30
N ARG A 323 -15.56 5.09 18.05
CA ARG A 323 -15.65 5.00 19.52
C ARG A 323 -14.31 5.17 20.22
N ILE A 324 -13.23 4.72 19.59
CA ILE A 324 -11.87 4.73 20.14
C ILE A 324 -11.04 5.70 19.30
N GLN A 325 -10.18 6.48 19.96
CA GLN A 325 -9.28 7.40 19.25
C GLN A 325 -8.35 6.64 18.33
N ALA A 326 -8.14 7.15 17.12
CA ALA A 326 -7.31 6.52 16.07
C ALA A 326 -5.90 6.16 16.56
N ARG A 327 -5.29 6.99 17.43
CA ARG A 327 -3.95 6.74 17.98
C ARG A 327 -3.82 5.40 18.71
N TYR A 328 -4.87 5.01 19.45
CA TYR A 328 -4.86 3.73 20.19
C TYR A 328 -5.02 2.54 19.23
N LEU A 329 -5.87 2.66 18.22
CA LEU A 329 -6.08 1.60 17.26
C LEU A 329 -4.85 1.42 16.33
N LEU A 330 -4.27 2.52 15.84
CA LEU A 330 -3.06 2.48 15.00
C LEU A 330 -1.84 2.01 15.80
N GLY A 331 -1.63 2.58 16.99
CA GLY A 331 -0.49 2.24 17.83
C GLY A 331 -0.56 0.79 18.31
N SER A 332 -1.69 0.33 18.88
CA SER A 332 -1.83 -1.06 19.34
C SER A 332 -1.81 -2.06 18.18
N GLY A 333 -2.35 -1.70 17.02
CA GLY A 333 -2.25 -2.54 15.83
C GLY A 333 -0.81 -2.71 15.35
N LEU A 334 -0.01 -1.64 15.33
CA LEU A 334 1.43 -1.73 15.01
C LEU A 334 2.22 -2.50 16.08
N VAL A 335 1.84 -2.38 17.37
CA VAL A 335 2.43 -3.23 18.44
C VAL A 335 2.16 -4.71 18.14
N LEU A 336 0.92 -5.07 17.80
CA LEU A 336 0.57 -6.46 17.44
C LEU A 336 1.34 -6.93 16.19
N VAL A 337 1.52 -6.08 15.19
CA VAL A 337 2.36 -6.40 14.01
C VAL A 337 3.80 -6.68 14.44
N GLY A 338 4.40 -5.79 15.25
CA GLY A 338 5.77 -5.94 15.73
C GLY A 338 5.96 -7.18 16.61
N VAL A 339 5.05 -7.39 17.58
CA VAL A 339 5.08 -8.60 18.43
C VAL A 339 4.88 -9.87 17.59
N GLY A 340 3.97 -9.85 16.61
CA GLY A 340 3.78 -10.96 15.69
C GLY A 340 5.06 -11.34 14.95
N GLN A 341 5.83 -10.35 14.48
CA GLN A 341 7.12 -10.57 13.83
C GLN A 341 8.16 -11.11 14.80
N LEU A 342 8.24 -10.57 16.02
CA LEU A 342 9.17 -11.09 17.05
C LEU A 342 8.86 -12.53 17.44
N LEU A 343 7.57 -12.92 17.48
CA LEU A 343 7.17 -14.30 17.71
C LEU A 343 7.61 -15.26 16.56
N MET A 344 7.71 -14.74 15.33
CA MET A 344 8.23 -15.49 14.19
C MET A 344 9.76 -15.56 14.16
N ALA A 345 10.47 -14.74 14.94
CA ALA A 345 11.93 -14.67 14.99
C ALA A 345 12.59 -15.80 15.83
N THR A 346 11.94 -16.95 15.92
CA THR A 346 12.39 -18.09 16.73
C THR A 346 12.57 -19.36 15.90
N THR A 347 12.69 -19.22 14.57
CA THR A 347 12.82 -20.39 13.68
C THR A 347 14.21 -21.00 13.73
N HIS A 348 14.26 -22.34 13.60
CA HIS A 348 15.46 -23.16 13.49
C HIS A 348 15.40 -23.99 12.21
N PRO A 349 16.51 -24.58 11.73
CA PRO A 349 16.53 -25.39 10.51
C PRO A 349 15.53 -26.55 10.47
N ASP A 350 15.19 -27.11 11.63
CA ASP A 350 14.25 -28.23 11.77
C ASP A 350 12.83 -27.78 12.18
N SER A 351 12.57 -26.46 12.15
CA SER A 351 11.26 -25.92 12.55
C SER A 351 10.19 -26.28 11.56
N SER A 352 9.01 -26.66 12.05
CA SER A 352 7.81 -26.76 11.20
C SER A 352 7.18 -25.39 10.98
N TRP A 353 6.37 -25.26 9.92
CA TRP A 353 5.63 -24.01 9.64
C TRP A 353 4.69 -23.58 10.79
N THR A 354 4.30 -24.53 11.66
CA THR A 354 3.42 -24.24 12.81
C THR A 354 4.07 -23.31 13.83
N GLN A 355 5.40 -23.20 13.83
CA GLN A 355 6.12 -22.25 14.67
C GLN A 355 5.84 -20.79 14.28
N LEU A 356 5.43 -20.53 13.03
CA LEU A 356 5.01 -19.21 12.58
C LEU A 356 3.57 -18.84 13.02
N LEU A 357 2.74 -19.85 13.43
CA LEU A 357 1.33 -19.63 13.73
C LEU A 357 1.07 -18.57 14.81
N PRO A 358 1.75 -18.56 15.96
CA PRO A 358 1.52 -17.50 16.97
C PRO A 358 1.77 -16.11 16.39
N GLY A 359 2.84 -15.95 15.60
CA GLY A 359 3.16 -14.72 14.92
C GLY A 359 2.14 -14.34 13.86
N PHE A 360 1.62 -15.30 13.08
CA PHE A 360 0.56 -15.09 12.10
C PHE A 360 -0.75 -14.64 12.74
N ILE A 361 -1.12 -15.23 13.88
CA ILE A 361 -2.32 -14.85 14.62
C ILE A 361 -2.20 -13.43 15.15
N VAL A 362 -1.13 -13.13 15.88
CA VAL A 362 -0.93 -11.81 16.49
C VAL A 362 -0.72 -10.73 15.41
N GLY A 363 0.14 -10.99 14.43
CA GLY A 363 0.41 -10.06 13.32
C GLY A 363 -0.81 -9.84 12.44
N GLY A 364 -1.58 -10.88 12.14
CA GLY A 364 -2.82 -10.80 11.36
C GLY A 364 -3.88 -9.91 12.04
N ALA A 365 -4.05 -10.05 13.36
CA ALA A 365 -4.91 -9.16 14.12
C ALA A 365 -4.44 -7.69 14.03
N GLY A 366 -3.12 -7.46 14.14
CA GLY A 366 -2.52 -6.14 14.00
C GLY A 366 -2.77 -5.51 12.61
N ILE A 367 -2.54 -6.26 11.54
CA ILE A 367 -2.80 -5.83 10.16
C ILE A 367 -4.27 -5.45 9.97
N GLY A 368 -5.18 -6.33 10.41
CA GLY A 368 -6.62 -6.10 10.35
C GLY A 368 -7.05 -4.86 11.11
N MET A 369 -6.37 -4.54 12.21
CA MET A 369 -6.65 -3.35 12.99
C MET A 369 -6.11 -2.07 12.34
N VAL A 370 -4.90 -2.07 11.81
CA VAL A 370 -4.25 -0.87 11.26
C VAL A 370 -4.86 -0.43 9.95
N ASN A 371 -5.07 -1.33 8.98
CA ASN A 371 -5.43 -0.95 7.61
C ASN A 371 -6.69 -0.08 7.47
N PRO A 372 -7.87 -0.45 8.05
CA PRO A 372 -9.08 0.36 7.92
C PRO A 372 -8.98 1.69 8.68
N VAL A 373 -8.32 1.68 9.84
CA VAL A 373 -8.13 2.88 10.65
C VAL A 373 -7.19 3.85 9.97
N LEU A 374 -6.11 3.36 9.37
CA LEU A 374 -5.15 4.13 8.60
C LEU A 374 -5.82 4.81 7.40
N ALA A 375 -6.57 4.04 6.60
CA ALA A 375 -7.29 4.54 5.45
C ALA A 375 -8.31 5.63 5.83
N SER A 376 -9.09 5.40 6.90
CA SER A 376 -10.07 6.38 7.39
C SER A 376 -9.41 7.62 7.99
N SER A 377 -8.28 7.46 8.70
CA SER A 377 -7.53 8.56 9.32
C SER A 377 -6.85 9.44 8.27
N ALA A 378 -6.28 8.85 7.22
CA ALA A 378 -5.64 9.60 6.15
C ALA A 378 -6.56 10.65 5.53
N VAL A 379 -7.81 10.30 5.25
CA VAL A 379 -8.80 11.22 4.68
C VAL A 379 -9.50 12.10 5.72
N ALA A 380 -9.39 11.79 7.02
CA ALA A 380 -10.00 12.56 8.09
C ALA A 380 -9.16 13.77 8.54
N VAL A 381 -7.86 13.82 8.21
CA VAL A 381 -6.97 14.94 8.53
C VAL A 381 -7.25 16.16 7.63
N VAL A 382 -7.89 15.98 6.50
CA VAL A 382 -8.22 17.02 5.52
C VAL A 382 -9.72 17.25 5.40
N ILE A 383 -10.08 18.40 4.84
CA ILE A 383 -11.49 18.66 4.46
C ILE A 383 -11.93 17.68 3.35
N PRO A 384 -13.21 17.29 3.29
CA PRO A 384 -13.71 16.30 2.32
C PRO A 384 -13.36 16.59 0.86
N ARG A 385 -13.22 17.86 0.49
CA ARG A 385 -12.84 18.30 -0.87
C ARG A 385 -11.45 17.85 -1.29
N ARG A 386 -10.51 17.64 -0.33
CA ARG A 386 -9.11 17.28 -0.56
C ARG A 386 -8.79 15.83 -0.17
N SER A 387 -9.81 14.96 -0.07
CA SER A 387 -9.60 13.58 0.35
C SER A 387 -8.82 12.75 -0.67
N GLY A 388 -8.87 13.06 -1.96
CA GLY A 388 -8.05 12.44 -3.00
C GLY A 388 -6.56 12.74 -2.81
N MET A 389 -6.21 14.01 -2.57
CA MET A 389 -4.83 14.41 -2.24
C MET A 389 -4.31 13.67 -1.01
N ALA A 390 -5.07 13.60 0.07
CA ALA A 390 -4.65 12.92 1.30
C ALA A 390 -4.55 11.39 1.12
N SER A 391 -5.45 10.80 0.35
CA SER A 391 -5.39 9.39 -0.05
C SER A 391 -4.13 9.09 -0.86
N GLY A 392 -3.84 9.92 -1.86
CA GLY A 392 -2.64 9.82 -2.68
C GLY A 392 -1.36 9.94 -1.86
N ALA A 393 -1.28 10.95 -0.98
CA ALA A 393 -0.14 11.15 -0.09
C ALA A 393 0.10 9.93 0.83
N ASN A 394 -0.96 9.45 1.52
CA ASN A 394 -0.86 8.26 2.37
C ASN A 394 -0.39 7.02 1.60
N SER A 395 -0.93 6.82 0.40
CA SER A 395 -0.56 5.70 -0.47
C SER A 395 0.89 5.82 -0.96
N THR A 396 1.38 7.04 -1.22
CA THR A 396 2.78 7.30 -1.55
C THR A 396 3.70 6.89 -0.39
N PHE A 397 3.40 7.29 0.85
CA PHE A 397 4.18 6.86 2.02
C PHE A 397 4.20 5.35 2.20
N ARG A 398 3.10 4.66 1.89
CA ARG A 398 3.06 3.19 1.87
C ARG A 398 4.02 2.61 0.82
N GLN A 399 4.04 3.14 -0.39
CA GLN A 399 4.91 2.64 -1.46
C GLN A 399 6.39 2.92 -1.18
N VAL A 400 6.71 4.10 -0.67
CA VAL A 400 8.07 4.40 -0.21
C VAL A 400 8.48 3.47 0.92
N GLY A 401 7.56 3.16 1.85
CA GLY A 401 7.78 2.18 2.91
C GLY A 401 8.09 0.78 2.36
N ILE A 402 7.28 0.29 1.40
CA ILE A 402 7.50 -1.02 0.76
C ILE A 402 8.89 -1.05 0.09
N ALA A 403 9.20 -0.06 -0.74
CA ALA A 403 10.46 -0.02 -1.47
C ALA A 403 11.67 0.08 -0.53
N THR A 404 11.59 0.92 0.51
CA THR A 404 12.66 1.07 1.52
C THR A 404 12.84 -0.23 2.33
N GLY A 405 11.73 -0.87 2.70
CA GLY A 405 11.75 -2.15 3.41
C GLY A 405 12.40 -3.25 2.57
N ILE A 406 11.99 -3.42 1.32
CA ILE A 406 12.58 -4.41 0.40
C ILE A 406 14.07 -4.11 0.18
N ALA A 407 14.44 -2.86 -0.04
CA ALA A 407 15.82 -2.45 -0.26
C ALA A 407 16.70 -2.70 0.97
N GLY A 408 16.25 -2.24 2.15
CA GLY A 408 17.01 -2.36 3.39
C GLY A 408 17.11 -3.80 3.89
N LEU A 409 15.98 -4.51 3.98
CA LEU A 409 15.98 -5.91 4.40
C LEU A 409 16.66 -6.80 3.36
N GLY A 410 16.58 -6.44 2.07
CA GLY A 410 17.31 -7.11 1.00
C GLY A 410 18.82 -7.00 1.13
N ALA A 411 19.32 -5.81 1.47
CA ALA A 411 20.75 -5.60 1.71
C ALA A 411 21.24 -6.43 2.91
N VAL A 412 20.47 -6.43 4.01
CA VAL A 412 20.77 -7.26 5.19
C VAL A 412 20.73 -8.75 4.82
N PHE A 413 19.70 -9.21 4.12
CA PHE A 413 19.59 -10.60 3.69
C PHE A 413 20.79 -11.04 2.85
N GLN A 414 21.12 -10.28 1.80
CA GLN A 414 22.23 -10.63 0.90
C GLN A 414 23.57 -10.70 1.63
N SER A 415 23.85 -9.75 2.52
CA SER A 415 25.11 -9.75 3.27
C SER A 415 25.17 -10.89 4.29
N GLN A 416 24.09 -11.11 5.04
CA GLN A 416 24.07 -12.09 6.13
C GLN A 416 23.96 -13.53 5.64
N ILE A 417 23.19 -13.80 4.58
CA ILE A 417 23.05 -15.17 4.06
C ILE A 417 24.38 -15.71 3.54
N VAL A 418 25.14 -14.88 2.81
CA VAL A 418 26.49 -15.26 2.34
C VAL A 418 27.43 -15.44 3.52
N HIS A 419 27.52 -14.45 4.41
CA HIS A 419 28.44 -14.47 5.54
C HIS A 419 28.22 -15.69 6.44
N ARG A 420 26.98 -15.96 6.84
CA ARG A 420 26.64 -17.08 7.74
C ARG A 420 26.81 -18.45 7.09
N THR A 421 26.37 -18.58 5.83
CA THR A 421 26.54 -19.85 5.12
C THR A 421 28.02 -20.18 4.90
N VAL A 422 28.83 -19.21 4.47
CA VAL A 422 30.27 -19.38 4.28
C VAL A 422 30.98 -19.67 5.61
N ALA A 423 30.60 -18.99 6.70
CA ALA A 423 31.15 -19.24 8.03
C ALA A 423 30.87 -20.69 8.49
N THR A 424 29.63 -21.16 8.31
CA THR A 424 29.24 -22.54 8.65
C THR A 424 29.99 -23.56 7.79
N LEU A 425 30.10 -23.35 6.49
CA LEU A 425 30.87 -24.19 5.57
C LEU A 425 32.35 -24.23 5.97
N SER A 426 32.95 -23.10 6.29
CA SER A 426 34.37 -22.97 6.60
C SER A 426 34.77 -23.71 7.89
N ALA A 427 33.82 -24.07 8.74
CA ALA A 427 34.05 -24.89 9.92
C ALA A 427 34.39 -26.36 9.59
N THR A 428 34.05 -26.86 8.38
CA THR A 428 34.29 -28.23 7.95
C THR A 428 35.32 -28.30 6.83
N SER A 429 36.05 -29.43 6.72
CA SER A 429 37.02 -29.64 5.63
C SER A 429 36.37 -29.66 4.25
N THR A 430 35.22 -30.32 4.13
CA THR A 430 34.41 -30.34 2.88
C THR A 430 33.88 -28.99 2.52
N GLY A 431 33.41 -28.22 3.49
CA GLY A 431 32.91 -26.86 3.27
C GLY A 431 34.00 -25.89 2.84
N ARG A 432 35.22 -25.98 3.37
CA ARG A 432 36.35 -25.15 2.90
C ARG A 432 36.68 -25.41 1.41
N LEU A 433 36.56 -26.67 0.95
CA LEU A 433 36.72 -27.00 -0.47
C LEU A 433 35.61 -26.37 -1.33
N ILE A 434 34.36 -26.36 -0.84
CA ILE A 434 33.24 -25.72 -1.55
C ILE A 434 33.46 -24.21 -1.64
N THR A 435 33.81 -23.53 -0.57
CA THR A 435 34.04 -22.09 -0.53
C THR A 435 35.23 -21.67 -1.38
N SER A 436 36.34 -22.43 -1.36
CA SER A 436 37.53 -22.10 -2.16
C SER A 436 37.32 -22.27 -3.67
N ARG A 437 36.45 -23.21 -4.09
CA ARG A 437 36.13 -23.45 -5.50
C ARG A 437 34.94 -22.67 -6.00
N GLY A 438 33.98 -22.35 -5.13
CA GLY A 438 32.72 -21.68 -5.46
C GLY A 438 32.88 -20.19 -5.74
N GLY A 439 33.68 -19.48 -4.96
CA GLY A 439 33.91 -18.04 -5.10
C GLY A 439 32.61 -17.24 -5.34
N SER A 440 32.66 -16.29 -6.26
CA SER A 440 31.51 -15.43 -6.61
C SER A 440 30.28 -16.18 -7.16
N ARG A 441 30.46 -17.39 -7.71
CA ARG A 441 29.33 -18.23 -8.17
C ARG A 441 28.53 -18.79 -7.00
N LEU A 442 29.19 -19.13 -5.91
CA LEU A 442 28.52 -19.56 -4.70
C LEU A 442 27.73 -18.40 -4.08
N ASP A 443 28.32 -17.21 -3.99
CA ASP A 443 27.67 -16.02 -3.48
C ASP A 443 26.39 -15.67 -4.29
N LEU A 444 26.47 -15.75 -5.62
CA LEU A 444 25.30 -15.56 -6.48
C LEU A 444 24.22 -16.62 -6.26
N ALA A 445 24.60 -17.89 -6.09
CA ALA A 445 23.65 -18.96 -5.83
C ALA A 445 22.95 -18.82 -4.47
N LEU A 446 23.70 -18.39 -3.44
CA LEU A 446 23.19 -18.15 -2.10
C LEU A 446 22.18 -16.98 -2.08
N THR A 447 22.51 -15.87 -2.75
CA THR A 447 21.66 -14.69 -2.78
C THR A 447 20.45 -14.83 -3.71
N ALA A 448 20.55 -15.65 -4.76
CA ALA A 448 19.48 -15.91 -5.72
C ALA A 448 18.53 -17.06 -5.31
N GLY A 449 18.74 -17.73 -4.16
CA GLY A 449 17.94 -18.88 -3.74
C GLY A 449 18.14 -20.14 -4.58
N GLN A 450 19.21 -20.20 -5.40
CA GLN A 450 19.47 -21.34 -6.31
C GLN A 450 20.33 -22.46 -5.69
N VAL A 451 20.45 -22.47 -4.38
CA VAL A 451 21.33 -23.41 -3.65
C VAL A 451 20.94 -24.87 -3.90
N GLN A 452 19.64 -25.17 -3.98
CA GLN A 452 19.16 -26.52 -4.26
C GLN A 452 19.61 -27.02 -5.65
N THR A 453 19.60 -26.14 -6.66
CA THR A 453 20.05 -26.46 -8.01
C THR A 453 21.56 -26.73 -8.03
N VAL A 454 22.34 -25.90 -7.32
CA VAL A 454 23.80 -26.09 -7.21
C VAL A 454 24.13 -27.35 -6.41
N ALA A 455 23.46 -27.58 -5.31
CA ALA A 455 23.69 -28.76 -4.46
C ALA A 455 23.36 -30.08 -5.17
N ARG A 456 22.37 -30.09 -6.06
CA ARG A 456 21.98 -31.27 -6.85
C ARG A 456 22.72 -31.40 -8.17
N SER A 457 23.59 -30.44 -8.52
CA SER A 457 24.37 -30.52 -9.75
C SER A 457 25.35 -31.70 -9.70
N SER A 458 25.56 -32.38 -10.84
CA SER A 458 26.48 -33.49 -10.98
C SER A 458 27.97 -33.14 -10.71
N GLN A 459 28.25 -31.83 -10.52
CA GLN A 459 29.60 -31.33 -10.25
C GLN A 459 30.01 -31.41 -8.77
N LEU A 460 29.07 -31.65 -7.83
CA LEU A 460 29.35 -31.78 -6.41
C LEU A 460 29.14 -33.23 -5.95
N PRO A 461 30.06 -33.79 -5.13
CA PRO A 461 29.81 -35.04 -4.42
C PRO A 461 28.54 -34.90 -3.54
N HIS A 462 27.76 -35.98 -3.43
CA HIS A 462 26.54 -35.98 -2.62
C HIS A 462 26.72 -35.44 -1.19
N ALA A 463 27.80 -35.82 -0.53
CA ALA A 463 28.14 -35.33 0.82
C ALA A 463 28.40 -33.81 0.84
N ALA A 464 29.00 -33.24 -0.22
CA ALA A 464 29.25 -31.82 -0.33
C ALA A 464 27.96 -31.05 -0.62
N GLY A 465 27.07 -31.61 -1.46
CA GLY A 465 25.74 -31.03 -1.72
C GLY A 465 24.88 -31.00 -0.45
N ALA A 466 24.87 -32.06 0.34
CA ALA A 466 24.17 -32.10 1.63
C ALA A 466 24.73 -31.06 2.62
N ALA A 467 26.07 -31.00 2.78
CA ALA A 467 26.70 -30.01 3.65
C ALA A 467 26.39 -28.54 3.23
N LEU A 468 26.30 -28.27 1.92
CA LEU A 468 25.93 -26.98 1.41
C LEU A 468 24.48 -26.63 1.77
N LEU A 469 23.53 -27.55 1.61
CA LEU A 469 22.14 -27.38 1.96
C LEU A 469 21.93 -27.14 3.46
N ASP A 470 22.62 -27.93 4.30
CA ASP A 470 22.51 -27.78 5.76
C ASP A 470 23.07 -26.42 6.22
N ALA A 471 24.24 -26.02 5.69
CA ALA A 471 24.83 -24.73 5.99
C ALA A 471 23.93 -23.56 5.52
N TYR A 472 23.30 -23.71 4.35
CA TYR A 472 22.35 -22.72 3.84
C TYR A 472 21.12 -22.62 4.73
N ARG A 473 20.50 -23.73 5.13
CA ARG A 473 19.34 -23.74 6.04
C ARG A 473 19.65 -23.07 7.38
N MET A 474 20.80 -23.37 7.97
CA MET A 474 21.26 -22.72 9.21
C MET A 474 21.44 -21.21 9.01
N GLY A 475 22.12 -20.80 7.92
CA GLY A 475 22.33 -19.40 7.56
C GLY A 475 21.01 -18.68 7.27
N PHE A 476 20.09 -19.36 6.56
CA PHE A 476 18.78 -18.81 6.20
C PHE A 476 17.90 -18.57 7.43
N SER A 477 17.72 -19.57 8.29
CA SER A 477 16.91 -19.45 9.51
C SER A 477 17.43 -18.34 10.42
N ALA A 478 18.75 -18.25 10.62
CA ALA A 478 19.37 -17.20 11.43
C ALA A 478 19.19 -15.81 10.80
N THR A 479 19.32 -15.69 9.48
CA THR A 479 19.09 -14.43 8.75
C THR A 479 17.62 -14.04 8.77
N PHE A 480 16.72 -14.99 8.55
CA PHE A 480 15.28 -14.79 8.64
C PHE A 480 14.85 -14.24 10.01
N ASN A 481 15.37 -14.82 11.10
CA ASN A 481 15.11 -14.33 12.46
C ASN A 481 15.56 -12.87 12.64
N GLU A 482 16.74 -12.53 12.13
CA GLU A 482 17.23 -11.14 12.16
C GLU A 482 16.32 -10.18 11.41
N LEU A 483 15.85 -10.56 10.21
CA LEU A 483 14.90 -9.75 9.44
C LEU A 483 13.57 -9.58 10.19
N MET A 484 13.06 -10.62 10.86
CA MET A 484 11.86 -10.53 11.69
C MET A 484 12.04 -9.56 12.85
N VAL A 485 13.22 -9.59 13.51
CA VAL A 485 13.54 -8.62 14.58
C VAL A 485 13.59 -7.20 14.04
N ILE A 486 14.29 -6.95 12.93
CA ILE A 486 14.38 -5.62 12.32
C ILE A 486 12.99 -5.09 11.95
N GLY A 487 12.18 -5.89 11.26
CA GLY A 487 10.81 -5.52 10.92
C GLY A 487 9.95 -5.28 12.16
N GLY A 488 10.07 -6.12 13.18
CA GLY A 488 9.40 -5.95 14.47
C GLY A 488 9.74 -4.62 15.14
N VAL A 489 11.02 -4.26 15.16
CA VAL A 489 11.49 -2.98 15.71
C VAL A 489 10.94 -1.80 14.91
N VAL A 490 10.94 -1.86 13.57
CA VAL A 490 10.36 -0.81 12.72
C VAL A 490 8.87 -0.60 13.02
N ALA A 491 8.12 -1.70 13.17
CA ALA A 491 6.70 -1.63 13.53
C ALA A 491 6.49 -1.02 14.93
N LEU A 492 7.29 -1.42 15.94
CA LEU A 492 7.20 -0.90 17.30
C LEU A 492 7.57 0.58 17.38
N VAL A 493 8.61 1.03 16.67
CA VAL A 493 8.95 2.45 16.54
C VAL A 493 7.80 3.22 15.90
N GLY A 494 7.22 2.69 14.81
CA GLY A 494 6.02 3.25 14.20
C GLY A 494 4.83 3.33 15.16
N ALA A 495 4.66 2.35 16.04
CA ALA A 495 3.63 2.36 17.08
C ALA A 495 3.82 3.50 18.09
N VAL A 496 5.03 3.66 18.62
CA VAL A 496 5.36 4.74 19.58
C VAL A 496 5.10 6.11 18.94
N LEU A 497 5.55 6.31 17.71
CA LEU A 497 5.33 7.57 16.99
C LEU A 497 3.83 7.79 16.69
N SER A 498 3.08 6.74 16.39
CA SER A 498 1.62 6.83 16.19
C SER A 498 0.90 7.26 17.47
N TYR A 499 1.25 6.70 18.64
CA TYR A 499 0.69 7.12 19.94
C TYR A 499 0.96 8.59 20.25
N GLY A 500 2.15 9.09 19.92
CA GLY A 500 2.56 10.48 20.22
C GLY A 500 2.00 11.51 19.25
N LEU A 501 1.99 11.19 17.95
CA LEU A 501 1.71 12.16 16.88
C LEU A 501 0.24 12.16 16.41
N VAL A 502 -0.48 11.03 16.46
CA VAL A 502 -1.86 10.96 16.00
C VAL A 502 -2.80 11.53 17.05
N ARG A 503 -3.06 12.84 16.97
CA ARG A 503 -3.90 13.56 17.93
C ARG A 503 -5.30 13.77 17.41
N GLN A 504 -6.32 13.43 18.21
CA GLN A 504 -7.73 13.52 17.82
C GLN A 504 -8.16 14.95 17.43
N ARG A 505 -7.58 15.97 18.04
CA ARG A 505 -7.87 17.39 17.79
C ARG A 505 -7.47 17.87 16.38
N ASP A 506 -6.58 17.14 15.72
CA ASP A 506 -6.06 17.52 14.40
C ASP A 506 -6.95 16.99 13.26
N PHE A 507 -7.89 16.11 13.58
CA PHE A 507 -8.86 15.60 12.61
C PHE A 507 -9.95 16.64 12.35
N VAL A 508 -10.27 16.85 11.08
CA VAL A 508 -11.38 17.71 10.68
C VAL A 508 -12.68 17.04 11.13
N ALA A 509 -13.48 17.74 11.91
CA ALA A 509 -14.76 17.25 12.41
C ALA A 509 -15.71 16.99 11.23
N SER A 510 -15.66 15.81 10.67
CA SER A 510 -16.60 15.36 9.65
C SER A 510 -17.92 15.08 10.34
N GLY A 511 -18.83 16.06 10.42
CA GLY A 511 -20.26 15.83 10.68
C GLY A 511 -20.69 15.21 12.02
N ILE A 512 -19.77 14.72 12.86
CA ILE A 512 -20.12 14.07 14.14
C ILE A 512 -20.43 15.09 15.23
N ALA A 513 -19.90 16.32 15.12
CA ALA A 513 -20.21 17.42 16.06
C ALA A 513 -21.54 18.12 15.75
N ALA A 514 -22.15 17.90 14.58
CA ALA A 514 -23.46 18.47 14.23
C ALA A 514 -24.66 17.71 14.86
N ALA A 515 -24.40 16.59 15.56
CA ALA A 515 -25.42 15.79 16.24
C ALA A 515 -25.35 15.91 17.77
N GLN A 516 -24.69 16.91 18.33
CA GLN A 516 -25.00 17.31 19.69
C GLN A 516 -26.36 18.04 19.65
N PRO A 517 -27.38 17.51 20.34
CA PRO A 517 -28.67 18.16 20.32
C PRO A 517 -28.52 19.57 20.88
N ALA A 518 -29.25 20.51 20.30
CA ALA A 518 -29.35 21.94 20.63
C ALA A 518 -29.76 22.24 22.10
N ARG A 519 -29.35 21.44 23.06
CA ARG A 519 -29.63 21.55 24.48
C ARG A 519 -28.69 22.45 25.30
N GLN A 520 -27.62 22.99 24.67
CA GLN A 520 -26.72 23.89 25.39
C GLN A 520 -26.78 25.35 24.95
N LEU A 521 -27.57 25.71 23.94
CA LEU A 521 -27.78 27.10 23.52
C LEU A 521 -28.99 27.78 24.20
N GLN A 522 -29.73 27.10 25.08
CA GLN A 522 -30.86 27.68 25.83
C GLN A 522 -30.48 28.16 27.24
N ARG A 523 -29.23 28.33 27.60
CA ARG A 523 -28.78 28.97 28.83
C ARG A 523 -28.09 30.31 28.64
N VAL A 524 -28.42 31.06 27.59
CA VAL A 524 -28.18 32.51 27.59
C VAL A 524 -29.45 33.15 28.07
N LYS A 525 -29.48 33.54 29.37
CA LYS A 525 -30.54 34.38 29.91
C LYS A 525 -30.68 35.61 29.03
N PRO A 526 -31.91 36.01 28.62
CA PRO A 526 -32.12 37.28 27.96
C PRO A 526 -31.71 38.41 28.91
N GLN A 527 -30.80 39.25 28.51
CA GLN A 527 -30.56 40.54 29.16
C GLN A 527 -31.80 41.41 29.03
N PRO A 528 -32.21 42.13 30.08
CA PRO A 528 -33.35 43.04 29.99
C PRO A 528 -32.98 44.21 29.04
N VAL A 529 -33.79 44.40 28.01
CA VAL A 529 -33.75 45.57 27.14
C VAL A 529 -34.09 46.78 27.99
N VAL A 530 -33.13 47.68 28.17
CA VAL A 530 -33.36 49.01 28.76
C VAL A 530 -34.19 49.79 27.78
N GLY A 531 -35.37 50.26 28.27
CA GLY A 531 -36.34 50.91 27.44
C GLY A 531 -35.85 52.23 26.82
N GLU A 532 -36.04 52.36 25.53
CA GLU A 532 -36.02 53.66 24.83
C GLU A 532 -37.41 54.31 24.92
N ALA A 533 -37.40 55.58 25.32
CA ALA A 533 -38.57 56.39 25.57
C ALA A 533 -39.42 56.61 24.30
N VAL A 534 -40.70 56.32 24.43
CA VAL A 534 -41.72 56.63 23.41
C VAL A 534 -41.95 58.15 23.38
N VAL A 535 -41.62 58.79 22.25
CA VAL A 535 -42.07 60.18 21.95
C VAL A 535 -43.42 60.10 21.24
N PRO A 536 -44.46 60.77 21.69
CA PRO A 536 -45.75 60.75 21.01
C PRO A 536 -45.73 61.73 19.85
N VAL A 537 -46.00 61.26 18.62
CA VAL A 537 -46.30 62.12 17.43
C VAL A 537 -47.81 62.34 17.33
N SER A 538 -48.19 63.57 17.47
CA SER A 538 -49.55 64.09 17.34
C SER A 538 -50.09 63.92 15.91
N LEU A 539 -51.32 63.37 15.79
CA LEU A 539 -52.14 63.37 14.63
C LEU A 539 -52.66 64.81 14.35
N THR A 540 -52.35 65.34 13.18
CA THR A 540 -53.21 66.43 12.58
C THR A 540 -53.70 65.93 11.24
N ALA A 541 -55.05 65.87 11.16
CA ALA A 541 -55.79 65.60 9.96
C ALA A 541 -55.68 66.78 8.96
N GLY A 542 -55.56 66.45 7.70
CA GLY A 542 -55.66 67.38 6.57
C GLY A 542 -56.32 66.69 5.38
N VAL A 543 -57.61 67.00 5.20
CA VAL A 543 -58.49 66.61 4.11
C VAL A 543 -58.17 67.43 2.86
N SER A 544 -58.29 66.84 1.69
CA SER A 544 -58.75 67.30 0.37
C SER A 544 -57.79 66.71 -0.70
N GLY A 545 -58.20 66.07 -1.76
CA GLY A 545 -59.38 66.33 -2.60
C GLY A 545 -58.87 66.46 -4.04
N ASN A 546 -59.43 65.62 -4.86
CA ASN A 546 -59.70 65.83 -6.31
C ASN A 546 -58.61 65.47 -7.35
N GLN A 547 -58.97 64.51 -8.18
CA GLN A 547 -59.12 64.54 -9.66
C GLN A 547 -57.89 65.01 -10.47
N ASP A 548 -57.31 64.17 -11.23
CA ASP A 548 -57.65 63.74 -12.62
C ASP A 548 -56.81 62.52 -13.00
#